data_852001bcf3340409cf9976843e0de40f
#
_entry.id   852001bcf3340409cf9976843e0de40f
#
_cell.length_a   1.000
_cell.length_b   1.000
_cell.length_c   1.000
_cell.angle_alpha   90.00
_cell.angle_beta   90.00
_cell.angle_gamma   90.00
#
_symmetry.space_group_name_H-M   'P 1'
#
loop_
_entity.id
_entity.type
_entity.pdbx_description
1 polymer ?
#
loop_
_entity_poly.entity_id
_entity_poly.type
_entity_poly.pdbx_seq_one_letter_code
_entity_poly.pdbx_strand_id
1 'polypeptide(L)'
;MPTWIARRAVPWVWKKVPWKTVWAITLWLAQKGRDRVRENLTAEEQSEFWALLRKSRGRPGNVSARDRSRIKDIVGKAIRG
;
A
#
# COMPACT_ATOMS: atom_id res chain seq x y z
N MET A 1 -8.92 21.01 -7.92
CA MET A 1 -9.73 20.28 -6.96
C MET A 1 -9.18 20.49 -5.55
N PRO A 2 -10.02 20.82 -4.57
CA PRO A 2 -9.50 21.01 -3.23
C PRO A 2 -8.90 19.73 -2.66
N THR A 3 -7.75 19.83 -2.03
CA THR A 3 -7.02 18.68 -1.49
C THR A 3 -7.79 17.90 -0.42
N TRP A 4 -8.62 18.61 0.35
CA TRP A 4 -9.40 17.96 1.41
C TRP A 4 -10.49 17.03 0.85
N ILE A 5 -11.06 17.36 -0.30
CA ILE A 5 -12.03 16.49 -0.97
C ILE A 5 -11.34 15.24 -1.46
N ALA A 6 -10.15 15.38 -2.05
CA ALA A 6 -9.35 14.24 -2.51
C ALA A 6 -9.00 13.31 -1.34
N ARG A 7 -8.63 13.86 -0.18
CA ARG A 7 -8.31 13.09 1.00
C ARG A 7 -9.50 12.29 1.53
N ARG A 8 -10.70 12.83 1.45
CA ARG A 8 -11.92 12.13 1.89
C ARG A 8 -12.37 11.07 0.88
N ALA A 9 -12.20 11.35 -0.40
CA ALA A 9 -12.59 10.44 -1.47
C ALA A 9 -11.68 9.22 -1.59
N VAL A 10 -10.35 9.40 -1.38
CA VAL A 10 -9.35 8.34 -1.55
C VAL A 10 -9.64 7.09 -0.72
N PRO A 11 -9.95 7.15 0.60
CA PRO A 11 -10.23 5.94 1.36
C PRO A 11 -11.44 5.16 0.83
N TRP A 12 -12.45 5.86 0.34
CA TRP A 12 -13.63 5.23 -0.20
C TRP A 12 -13.37 4.57 -1.55
N VAL A 13 -12.69 5.28 -2.45
CA VAL A 13 -12.28 4.76 -3.76
C VAL A 13 -11.29 3.59 -3.56
N TRP A 14 -10.38 3.73 -2.61
CA TRP A 14 -9.37 2.71 -2.31
C TRP A 14 -9.97 1.38 -1.92
N LYS A 15 -11.07 1.37 -1.17
CA LYS A 15 -11.77 0.15 -0.80
C LYS A 15 -12.31 -0.63 -2.01
N LYS A 16 -12.57 0.06 -3.11
CA LYS A 16 -13.09 -0.54 -4.33
C LYS A 16 -12.00 -0.99 -5.30
N VAL A 17 -10.76 -0.65 -5.02
CA VAL A 17 -9.62 -1.02 -5.87
C VAL A 17 -9.39 -2.53 -5.79
N PRO A 18 -9.34 -3.23 -6.94
CA PRO A 18 -9.10 -4.67 -6.94
C PRO A 18 -7.69 -5.00 -6.43
N TRP A 19 -7.56 -6.18 -5.83
CA TRP A 19 -6.29 -6.64 -5.26
C TRP A 19 -5.14 -6.61 -6.25
N LYS A 20 -5.38 -6.95 -7.50
CA LYS A 20 -4.35 -6.92 -8.54
C LYS A 20 -3.75 -5.53 -8.72
N THR A 21 -4.60 -4.50 -8.69
CA THR A 21 -4.17 -3.11 -8.79
C THR A 21 -3.39 -2.69 -7.55
N VAL A 22 -3.87 -3.06 -6.36
CA VAL A 22 -3.17 -2.80 -5.11
C VAL A 22 -1.77 -3.43 -5.14
N TRP A 23 -1.67 -4.65 -5.62
CA TRP A 23 -0.39 -5.36 -5.72
C TRP A 23 0.56 -4.69 -6.71
N ALA A 24 0.04 -4.25 -7.85
CA ALA A 24 0.84 -3.50 -8.83
C ALA A 24 1.43 -2.22 -8.22
N ILE A 25 0.62 -1.49 -7.45
CA ILE A 25 1.08 -0.29 -6.74
C ILE A 25 2.10 -0.66 -5.68
N THR A 26 1.88 -1.76 -4.96
CA THR A 26 2.81 -2.27 -3.95
C THR A 26 4.19 -2.54 -4.55
N LEU A 27 4.23 -3.22 -5.69
CA LEU A 27 5.48 -3.50 -6.39
C LEU A 27 6.14 -2.22 -6.91
N TRP A 28 5.35 -1.29 -7.41
CA TRP A 28 5.85 0.01 -7.86
C TRP A 28 6.52 0.77 -6.70
N LEU A 29 5.87 0.79 -5.53
CA LEU A 29 6.44 1.42 -4.33
C LEU A 29 7.75 0.75 -3.91
N ALA A 30 7.81 -0.57 -4.01
CA ALA A 30 9.00 -1.32 -3.65
C ALA A 30 10.18 -1.04 -4.60
N GLN A 31 9.90 -0.79 -5.87
CA GLN A 31 10.92 -0.61 -6.90
C GLN A 31 11.29 0.85 -7.14
N LYS A 32 10.30 1.71 -7.24
CA LYS A 32 10.48 3.12 -7.62
C LYS A 32 9.97 4.13 -6.60
N GLY A 33 9.09 3.71 -5.71
CA GLY A 33 8.46 4.59 -4.74
C GLY A 33 9.04 4.50 -3.32
N ARG A 34 10.27 4.03 -3.16
CA ARG A 34 10.90 3.88 -1.83
C ARG A 34 10.92 5.15 -1.02
N ASP A 35 11.13 6.29 -1.67
CA ASP A 35 11.14 7.58 -0.99
C ASP A 35 9.77 7.89 -0.38
N ARG A 36 8.69 7.58 -1.10
CA ARG A 36 7.33 7.75 -0.57
C ARG A 36 7.08 6.86 0.63
N VAL A 37 7.58 5.64 0.58
CA VAL A 37 7.47 4.70 1.70
C VAL A 37 8.18 5.28 2.93
N ARG A 38 9.38 5.80 2.77
CA ARG A 38 10.13 6.42 3.87
C ARG A 38 9.44 7.65 4.44
N GLU A 39 8.93 8.51 3.57
CA GLU A 39 8.36 9.78 4.00
C GLU A 39 6.99 9.64 4.63
N ASN A 40 6.20 8.69 4.15
CA ASN A 40 4.78 8.60 4.49
C ASN A 40 4.45 7.51 5.50
N LEU A 41 5.38 6.60 5.77
CA LEU A 41 5.18 5.50 6.71
C LEU A 41 6.10 5.63 7.91
N THR A 42 5.61 5.18 9.07
CA THR A 42 6.45 5.09 10.28
C THR A 42 7.47 3.96 10.09
N ALA A 43 8.50 3.93 10.95
CA ALA A 43 9.51 2.87 10.91
C ALA A 43 8.90 1.48 11.06
N GLU A 44 7.89 1.34 11.92
CA GLU A 44 7.16 0.08 12.12
C GLU A 44 6.38 -0.34 10.87
N GLU A 45 5.70 0.62 10.26
CA GLU A 45 4.95 0.37 9.02
C GLU A 45 5.87 0.00 7.86
N GLN A 46 7.03 0.63 7.77
CA GLN A 46 8.04 0.29 6.77
C GLN A 46 8.54 -1.15 6.95
N SER A 47 8.88 -1.52 8.19
CA SER A 47 9.31 -2.88 8.51
C SER A 47 8.25 -3.91 8.14
N GLU A 48 7.00 -3.62 8.47
CA GLU A 48 5.87 -4.49 8.16
C GLU A 48 5.67 -4.62 6.65
N PHE A 49 5.75 -3.52 5.92
CA PHE A 49 5.63 -3.50 4.47
C PHE A 49 6.67 -4.43 3.81
N TRP A 50 7.93 -4.28 4.18
CA TRP A 50 8.99 -5.11 3.61
C TRP A 50 8.88 -6.57 4.04
N ALA A 51 8.46 -6.83 5.28
CA ALA A 51 8.25 -8.19 5.77
C ALA A 51 7.13 -8.90 4.99
N LEU A 52 6.03 -8.19 4.73
CA LEU A 52 4.91 -8.73 3.95
C LEU A 52 5.32 -9.04 2.51
N LEU A 53 6.12 -8.16 1.91
CA LEU A 53 6.65 -8.40 0.56
C LEU A 53 7.55 -9.64 0.52
N ARG A 54 8.44 -9.80 1.49
CA ARG A 54 9.31 -10.97 1.57
C ARG A 54 8.52 -12.25 1.77
N LYS A 55 7.50 -12.20 2.63
CA LYS A 55 6.65 -13.34 2.91
C LYS A 55 5.90 -13.80 1.66
N SER A 56 5.45 -12.86 0.83
CA SER A 56 4.73 -13.17 -0.41
C SER A 56 5.61 -13.65 -1.55
N ARG A 57 6.92 -13.42 -1.44
CA ARG A 57 7.90 -13.72 -2.50
C ARG A 57 7.55 -13.08 -3.84
N GLY A 58 6.92 -11.91 -3.81
CA GLY A 58 6.50 -11.19 -5.01
C GLY A 58 5.25 -11.73 -5.68
N ARG A 59 4.55 -12.68 -5.07
CA ARG A 59 3.34 -13.29 -5.64
C ARG A 59 2.08 -12.84 -4.89
N PRO A 60 1.13 -12.19 -5.57
CA PRO A 60 -0.10 -11.72 -4.90
C PRO A 60 -0.95 -12.87 -4.35
N GLY A 61 -0.91 -14.04 -4.97
CA GLY A 61 -1.65 -15.21 -4.50
C GLY A 61 -1.14 -15.82 -3.21
N ASN A 62 0.09 -15.49 -2.80
CA ASN A 62 0.69 -15.99 -1.55
C ASN A 62 0.31 -15.14 -0.34
N VAL A 63 -0.45 -14.05 -0.55
CA VAL A 63 -0.83 -13.14 0.52
C VAL A 63 -2.19 -13.55 1.07
N SER A 64 -2.27 -13.81 2.37
CA SER A 64 -3.53 -14.15 3.03
C SER A 64 -4.50 -12.96 3.01
N ALA A 65 -5.80 -13.21 3.22
CA ALA A 65 -6.80 -12.15 3.24
C ALA A 65 -6.47 -11.09 4.30
N ARG A 66 -5.96 -11.51 5.46
CA ARG A 66 -5.54 -10.62 6.52
C ARG A 66 -4.38 -9.73 6.09
N ASP A 67 -3.37 -10.33 5.45
CA ASP A 67 -2.20 -9.61 4.97
C ASP A 67 -2.55 -8.68 3.81
N ARG A 68 -3.48 -9.07 2.94
CA ARG A 68 -3.99 -8.21 1.87
C ARG A 68 -4.61 -6.93 2.42
N SER A 69 -5.44 -7.06 3.44
CA SER A 69 -6.04 -5.91 4.12
C SER A 69 -4.96 -4.99 4.68
N ARG A 70 -3.96 -5.56 5.33
CA ARG A 70 -2.88 -4.80 5.93
C ARG A 70 -2.03 -4.09 4.89
N ILE A 71 -1.67 -4.78 3.82
CA ILE A 71 -0.93 -4.19 2.69
C ILE A 71 -1.73 -3.04 2.07
N LYS A 72 -3.03 -3.25 1.88
CA LYS A 72 -3.90 -2.23 1.33
C LYS A 72 -3.90 -0.96 2.17
N ASP A 73 -3.96 -1.08 3.49
CA ASP A 73 -3.91 0.05 4.40
C ASP A 73 -2.56 0.78 4.34
N ILE A 74 -1.47 0.03 4.38
CA ILE A 74 -0.11 0.58 4.33
C ILE A 74 0.14 1.29 3.00
N VAL A 75 -0.20 0.65 1.90
CA VAL A 75 -0.01 1.20 0.55
C VAL A 75 -0.88 2.45 0.36
N GLY A 76 -2.13 2.40 0.82
CA GLY A 76 -3.01 3.57 0.79
C GLY A 76 -2.42 4.77 1.52
N LYS A 77 -1.82 4.53 2.69
CA LYS A 77 -1.15 5.57 3.45
C LYS A 77 0.09 6.10 2.73
N ALA A 78 0.87 5.22 2.12
CA ALA A 78 2.08 5.61 1.40
C ALA A 78 1.78 6.51 0.20
N ILE A 79 0.72 6.23 -0.55
CA ILE A 79 0.35 7.04 -1.72
C ILE A 79 -0.40 8.31 -1.37
N ARG A 80 -1.13 8.32 -0.26
CA ARG A 80 -1.83 9.53 0.19
C ARG A 80 -0.89 10.55 0.82
N GLY A 81 0.13 10.03 1.45
CA GLY A 81 1.18 10.81 2.07
C GLY A 81 0.76 11.72 3.12
#